data_12b0d41bca19c47061465642e341d9fb
#
_entry.id   12b0d41bca19c47061465642e341d9fb
#
_cell.length_a   1.000
_cell.length_b   1.000
_cell.length_c   1.000
_cell.angle_alpha   90.00
_cell.angle_beta   90.00
_cell.angle_gamma   90.00
#
_symmetry.space_group_name_H-M   'P 1'
#
loop_
_entity.id
_entity.type
_entity.pdbx_description
1 polymer ?
#
loop_
_entity_poly.entity_id
_entity_poly.type
_entity_poly.pdbx_seq_one_letter_code
_entity_poly.pdbx_strand_id
1 'polypeptide(L)'
;LIIATSNNSEFDTFLSEREEAPIVDRCRICYVAHNTDYKIQKTLTEYAIGKDVKRSLDHEILHQDPNLNYAASVAVVLTRLPKSEKLTPVETLKLAAGEVAGEKSLKTLAELIDTLNQDTDITKRFGQKGLGQRNLGRAVQLLLESSETNEGKCMFALDIFKALERTVLDYVQEPGDRAKYMEDLKIARGLYRERIMTEMFNAYMDEPLAIKKDVLNYVNMIIGVDAEQLGPDMMWKYKDPQTGELKALKIDERYIKNVEERLGLKTEEQRASFRNSVRKIYGQKLSVDPNYDFMDNLELVKAITDVRLKSDIAGAGSLVGALANRTNEENQKLYDRMITTMNDKLGYCRTCAQKTIEYFCSQEDDN
;
A
#
# COMPACT_ATOMS: atom_id res chain seq x y z
N LEU A 1 -6.79 1.02 -44.61
CA LEU A 1 -7.18 1.44 -43.25
C LEU A 1 -6.23 2.55 -42.80
N ILE A 2 -6.78 3.69 -42.45
CA ILE A 2 -6.01 4.82 -41.87
C ILE A 2 -6.40 4.89 -40.40
N ILE A 3 -5.40 4.95 -39.52
CA ILE A 3 -5.58 5.15 -38.09
C ILE A 3 -4.88 6.46 -37.74
N ALA A 4 -5.62 7.41 -37.14
CA ALA A 4 -5.10 8.68 -36.66
C ALA A 4 -5.39 8.84 -35.17
N THR A 5 -4.55 9.59 -34.47
CA THR A 5 -4.74 9.96 -33.07
C THR A 5 -4.65 11.49 -32.95
N SER A 6 -5.51 12.05 -32.13
CA SER A 6 -5.53 13.48 -31.82
C SER A 6 -5.88 13.68 -30.35
N ASN A 7 -5.57 14.83 -29.77
CA ASN A 7 -6.16 15.25 -28.49
C ASN A 7 -7.58 15.81 -28.72
N ASN A 8 -8.39 15.86 -27.65
CA ASN A 8 -9.79 16.26 -27.76
C ASN A 8 -9.94 17.68 -28.31
N SER A 9 -9.13 18.64 -27.88
CA SER A 9 -9.25 20.05 -28.31
C SER A 9 -8.90 20.25 -29.78
N GLU A 10 -7.86 19.57 -30.29
CA GLU A 10 -7.52 19.59 -31.72
C GLU A 10 -8.59 18.89 -32.55
N PHE A 11 -9.14 17.79 -32.02
CA PHE A 11 -10.21 17.08 -32.71
C PHE A 11 -11.50 17.88 -32.74
N ASP A 12 -11.87 18.58 -31.66
CA ASP A 12 -13.04 19.47 -31.62
C ASP A 12 -12.87 20.65 -32.59
N THR A 13 -11.65 21.18 -32.72
CA THR A 13 -11.33 22.21 -33.73
C THR A 13 -11.54 21.67 -35.15
N PHE A 14 -10.98 20.47 -35.41
CA PHE A 14 -11.16 19.77 -36.69
C PHE A 14 -12.64 19.51 -36.99
N LEU A 15 -13.45 19.10 -36.03
CA LEU A 15 -14.88 18.88 -36.17
C LEU A 15 -15.66 20.19 -36.47
N SER A 16 -15.16 21.33 -36.05
CA SER A 16 -15.79 22.59 -36.26
C SER A 16 -15.60 23.18 -37.68
N GLU A 17 -14.65 22.64 -38.43
CA GLU A 17 -14.36 23.08 -39.78
C GLU A 17 -15.33 22.41 -40.77
N ARG A 18 -16.13 23.23 -41.50
CA ARG A 18 -17.16 22.73 -42.40
C ARG A 18 -16.66 21.84 -43.54
N GLU A 19 -15.42 22.04 -43.96
CA GLU A 19 -14.78 21.29 -45.05
C GLU A 19 -14.44 19.84 -44.63
N GLU A 20 -14.35 19.58 -43.32
CA GLU A 20 -13.95 18.26 -42.79
C GLU A 20 -15.16 17.36 -42.49
N ALA A 21 -16.36 17.84 -42.49
CA ALA A 21 -17.59 17.07 -42.20
C ALA A 21 -17.70 15.74 -43.01
N PRO A 22 -17.41 15.74 -44.33
CA PRO A 22 -17.49 14.49 -45.13
C PRO A 22 -16.44 13.45 -44.70
N ILE A 23 -15.33 13.84 -44.11
CA ILE A 23 -14.30 12.93 -43.62
C ILE A 23 -14.75 12.33 -42.29
N VAL A 24 -15.28 13.16 -41.40
CA VAL A 24 -15.76 12.76 -40.07
C VAL A 24 -16.87 11.73 -40.15
N ASP A 25 -17.83 11.89 -41.07
CA ASP A 25 -18.92 10.95 -41.30
C ASP A 25 -18.45 9.54 -41.70
N ARG A 26 -17.23 9.42 -42.19
CA ARG A 26 -16.60 8.15 -42.57
C ARG A 26 -15.64 7.60 -41.51
N CYS A 27 -15.43 8.33 -40.41
CA CYS A 27 -14.52 7.94 -39.34
C CYS A 27 -15.28 7.23 -38.24
N ARG A 28 -14.64 6.18 -37.69
CA ARG A 28 -15.05 5.60 -36.41
C ARG A 28 -14.24 6.28 -35.32
N ILE A 29 -14.90 7.11 -34.52
CA ILE A 29 -14.29 7.81 -33.40
C ILE A 29 -14.27 6.86 -32.18
N CYS A 30 -13.09 6.70 -31.59
CA CYS A 30 -12.89 5.94 -30.38
C CYS A 30 -12.17 6.82 -29.34
N TYR A 31 -12.83 7.08 -28.23
CA TYR A 31 -12.24 7.81 -27.11
C TYR A 31 -11.43 6.87 -26.24
N VAL A 32 -10.16 7.17 -26.03
CA VAL A 32 -9.23 6.36 -25.22
C VAL A 32 -9.06 7.02 -23.86
N ALA A 33 -9.51 6.34 -22.81
CA ALA A 33 -9.32 6.78 -21.44
C ALA A 33 -7.87 6.59 -20.97
N HIS A 34 -7.47 7.37 -19.97
CA HIS A 34 -6.25 7.08 -19.23
C HIS A 34 -6.33 5.74 -18.53
N ASN A 35 -5.19 5.10 -18.36
CA ASN A 35 -5.12 3.89 -17.52
C ASN A 35 -5.51 4.23 -16.08
N THR A 36 -6.44 3.46 -15.51
CA THR A 36 -6.97 3.62 -14.14
C THR A 36 -6.53 2.51 -13.20
N ASP A 37 -5.75 1.55 -13.66
CA ASP A 37 -5.11 0.52 -12.85
C ASP A 37 -3.71 1.00 -12.43
N TYR A 38 -3.52 1.24 -11.12
CA TYR A 38 -2.24 1.74 -10.61
C TYR A 38 -1.10 0.70 -10.71
N LYS A 39 -1.42 -0.61 -10.78
CA LYS A 39 -0.41 -1.67 -10.97
C LYS A 39 0.17 -1.64 -12.38
N ILE A 40 -0.70 -1.48 -13.37
CA ILE A 40 -0.28 -1.27 -14.77
C ILE A 40 0.46 0.07 -14.88
N GLN A 41 -0.06 1.12 -14.24
CA GLN A 41 0.59 2.43 -14.21
C GLN A 41 1.99 2.35 -13.60
N LYS A 42 2.21 1.51 -12.58
CA LYS A 42 3.52 1.30 -11.97
C LYS A 42 4.56 0.83 -13.00
N THR A 43 4.21 -0.13 -13.85
CA THR A 43 5.09 -0.60 -14.93
C THR A 43 5.40 0.51 -15.94
N LEU A 44 4.40 1.32 -16.30
CA LEU A 44 4.61 2.48 -17.18
C LEU A 44 5.49 3.54 -16.54
N THR A 45 5.36 3.75 -15.24
CA THR A 45 6.17 4.69 -14.46
C THR A 45 7.62 4.21 -14.36
N GLU A 46 7.85 2.94 -14.09
CA GLU A 46 9.18 2.32 -14.09
C GLU A 46 9.90 2.52 -15.43
N TYR A 47 9.19 2.29 -16.52
CA TYR A 47 9.73 2.52 -17.84
C TYR A 47 10.07 3.99 -18.10
N ALA A 48 9.17 4.91 -17.73
CA ALA A 48 9.36 6.35 -17.91
C ALA A 48 10.57 6.86 -17.11
N ILE A 49 10.62 6.53 -15.82
CA ILE A 49 11.72 6.93 -14.93
C ILE A 49 13.05 6.33 -15.43
N GLY A 50 13.08 5.05 -15.75
CA GLY A 50 14.29 4.40 -16.25
C GLY A 50 14.83 5.00 -17.55
N LYS A 51 13.93 5.50 -18.43
CA LYS A 51 14.31 6.20 -19.65
C LYS A 51 14.89 7.59 -19.38
N ASP A 52 14.27 8.34 -18.47
CA ASP A 52 14.69 9.70 -18.16
C ASP A 52 15.98 9.70 -17.33
N VAL A 53 16.13 8.77 -16.38
CA VAL A 53 17.39 8.55 -15.65
C VAL A 53 18.53 8.24 -16.60
N LYS A 54 18.34 7.35 -17.57
CA LYS A 54 19.38 7.03 -18.57
C LYS A 54 19.76 8.20 -19.49
N ARG A 55 18.85 9.17 -19.67
CA ARG A 55 19.09 10.37 -20.48
C ARG A 55 19.79 11.48 -19.73
N SER A 56 19.53 11.61 -18.42
CA SER A 56 20.08 12.70 -17.60
C SER A 56 21.50 12.46 -17.14
N LEU A 57 21.96 11.21 -17.05
CA LEU A 57 23.16 10.86 -16.35
C LEU A 57 24.24 10.39 -17.33
N ASP A 58 25.21 11.25 -17.54
CA ASP A 58 26.39 10.87 -18.29
C ASP A 58 27.22 9.79 -17.57
N HIS A 59 27.14 9.56 -16.26
CA HIS A 59 27.96 8.52 -15.59
C HIS A 59 27.55 8.06 -14.18
N GLU A 60 26.52 8.60 -13.51
CA GLU A 60 26.17 8.16 -12.15
C GLU A 60 24.72 7.64 -12.05
N ILE A 61 24.56 6.40 -11.57
CA ILE A 61 23.25 5.80 -11.37
C ILE A 61 22.67 6.36 -10.06
N LEU A 62 21.60 7.17 -10.16
CA LEU A 62 20.81 7.58 -9.00
C LEU A 62 20.09 6.37 -8.40
N HIS A 63 20.16 6.26 -7.08
CA HIS A 63 19.34 5.29 -6.37
C HIS A 63 17.88 5.72 -6.44
N GLN A 64 16.97 4.78 -6.71
CA GLN A 64 15.55 4.99 -6.67
C GLN A 64 14.97 4.40 -5.37
N ASP A 65 14.23 5.20 -4.62
CA ASP A 65 13.44 4.71 -3.49
C ASP A 65 12.51 3.58 -3.96
N PRO A 66 12.46 2.43 -3.27
CA PRO A 66 11.66 1.27 -3.69
C PRO A 66 10.16 1.57 -3.81
N ASN A 67 9.68 2.61 -3.14
CA ASN A 67 8.29 3.05 -3.20
C ASN A 67 8.02 4.18 -4.20
N LEU A 68 9.04 4.69 -4.91
CA LEU A 68 8.88 5.79 -5.85
C LEU A 68 7.83 5.48 -6.94
N ASN A 69 7.96 4.33 -7.57
CA ASN A 69 7.05 3.92 -8.65
C ASN A 69 5.62 3.70 -8.14
N TYR A 70 5.46 3.16 -6.94
CA TYR A 70 4.15 3.02 -6.28
C TYR A 70 3.53 4.39 -5.99
N ALA A 71 4.25 5.26 -5.31
CA ALA A 71 3.78 6.59 -4.92
C ALA A 71 3.34 7.42 -6.14
N ALA A 72 4.19 7.46 -7.18
CA ALA A 72 3.88 8.17 -8.43
C ALA A 72 2.65 7.61 -9.13
N SER A 73 2.51 6.28 -9.18
CA SER A 73 1.42 5.61 -9.90
C SER A 73 0.08 5.77 -9.20
N VAL A 74 0.04 5.60 -7.88
CA VAL A 74 -1.17 5.83 -7.08
C VAL A 74 -1.59 7.29 -7.19
N ALA A 75 -0.65 8.24 -7.05
CA ALA A 75 -0.93 9.66 -7.15
C ALA A 75 -1.54 10.05 -8.50
N VAL A 76 -0.93 9.61 -9.59
CA VAL A 76 -1.41 9.92 -10.94
C VAL A 76 -2.76 9.27 -11.22
N VAL A 77 -2.94 8.00 -10.84
CA VAL A 77 -4.20 7.28 -11.09
C VAL A 77 -5.35 7.87 -10.29
N LEU A 78 -5.16 8.25 -9.03
CA LEU A 78 -6.22 8.91 -8.24
C LEU A 78 -6.76 10.15 -8.92
N THR A 79 -5.91 10.98 -9.56
CA THR A 79 -6.39 12.16 -10.29
C THR A 79 -7.30 11.83 -11.48
N ARG A 80 -7.22 10.60 -12.01
CA ARG A 80 -8.02 10.11 -13.15
C ARG A 80 -9.36 9.51 -12.74
N LEU A 81 -9.51 9.19 -11.45
CA LEU A 81 -10.74 8.60 -10.94
C LEU A 81 -11.80 9.70 -10.68
N PRO A 82 -13.05 9.46 -11.07
CA PRO A 82 -14.14 10.39 -10.81
C PRO A 82 -14.52 10.37 -9.33
N LYS A 83 -15.08 11.47 -8.84
CA LYS A 83 -15.76 11.48 -7.53
C LYS A 83 -17.08 10.72 -7.64
N SER A 84 -17.39 9.94 -6.61
CA SER A 84 -18.62 9.16 -6.52
C SER A 84 -19.16 9.17 -5.09
N GLU A 85 -20.48 9.16 -4.97
CA GLU A 85 -21.15 8.96 -3.67
C GLU A 85 -21.17 7.48 -3.24
N LYS A 86 -21.04 6.55 -4.20
CA LYS A 86 -21.10 5.10 -3.96
C LYS A 86 -19.76 4.50 -3.54
N LEU A 87 -18.67 5.09 -4.00
CA LEU A 87 -17.30 4.61 -3.79
C LEU A 87 -16.39 5.76 -3.39
N THR A 88 -15.60 5.55 -2.35
CA THR A 88 -14.50 6.47 -2.02
C THR A 88 -13.40 6.39 -3.08
N PRO A 89 -12.52 7.40 -3.21
CA PRO A 89 -11.40 7.35 -4.14
C PRO A 89 -10.50 6.12 -3.93
N VAL A 90 -10.28 5.71 -2.69
CA VAL A 90 -9.46 4.54 -2.34
C VAL A 90 -10.16 3.23 -2.74
N GLU A 91 -11.46 3.09 -2.50
CA GLU A 91 -12.24 1.94 -2.96
C GLU A 91 -12.23 1.84 -4.49
N THR A 92 -12.43 2.97 -5.18
CA THR A 92 -12.40 3.02 -6.65
C THR A 92 -11.02 2.62 -7.18
N LEU A 93 -9.93 3.12 -6.57
CA LEU A 93 -8.56 2.77 -6.92
C LEU A 93 -8.29 1.26 -6.77
N LYS A 94 -8.67 0.68 -5.63
CA LYS A 94 -8.49 -0.75 -5.36
C LYS A 94 -9.29 -1.63 -6.31
N LEU A 95 -10.57 -1.32 -6.51
CA LEU A 95 -11.43 -2.08 -7.42
C LEU A 95 -10.97 -1.98 -8.88
N ALA A 96 -10.51 -0.81 -9.34
CA ALA A 96 -9.95 -0.63 -10.67
C ALA A 96 -8.66 -1.45 -10.90
N ALA A 97 -7.91 -1.73 -9.83
CA ALA A 97 -6.74 -2.59 -9.84
C ALA A 97 -7.05 -4.07 -9.53
N GLY A 98 -8.33 -4.46 -9.51
CA GLY A 98 -8.78 -5.83 -9.23
C GLY A 98 -8.59 -6.27 -7.78
N GLU A 99 -8.50 -5.34 -6.83
CA GLU A 99 -8.35 -5.62 -5.40
C GLU A 99 -9.68 -5.60 -4.65
N VAL A 100 -9.68 -6.22 -3.48
CA VAL A 100 -10.82 -6.15 -2.55
C VAL A 100 -10.88 -4.78 -1.90
N ALA A 101 -12.07 -4.18 -1.86
CA ALA A 101 -12.31 -2.87 -1.24
C ALA A 101 -13.47 -2.96 -0.22
N GLY A 102 -13.18 -3.53 0.94
CA GLY A 102 -14.18 -3.74 2.00
C GLY A 102 -15.37 -4.58 1.52
N GLU A 103 -16.58 -4.06 1.70
CA GLU A 103 -17.83 -4.70 1.26
C GLU A 103 -18.19 -4.38 -0.21
N LYS A 104 -17.41 -3.51 -0.86
CA LYS A 104 -17.67 -3.07 -2.24
C LYS A 104 -17.18 -4.12 -3.25
N SER A 105 -17.88 -4.23 -4.35
CA SER A 105 -17.62 -5.25 -5.37
C SER A 105 -17.26 -4.63 -6.73
N LEU A 106 -16.67 -5.43 -7.61
CA LEU A 106 -16.43 -5.05 -9.00
C LEU A 106 -17.72 -4.68 -9.75
N LYS A 107 -18.86 -5.25 -9.33
CA LYS A 107 -20.19 -4.89 -9.87
C LYS A 107 -20.51 -3.42 -9.57
N THR A 108 -20.23 -2.94 -8.34
CA THR A 108 -20.44 -1.54 -7.96
C THR A 108 -19.59 -0.60 -8.81
N LEU A 109 -18.34 -0.99 -9.11
CA LEU A 109 -17.47 -0.23 -9.99
C LEU A 109 -18.00 -0.24 -11.44
N ALA A 110 -18.45 -1.38 -11.96
CA ALA A 110 -19.01 -1.49 -13.30
C ALA A 110 -20.25 -0.60 -13.47
N GLU A 111 -21.17 -0.62 -12.50
CA GLU A 111 -22.35 0.27 -12.49
C GLU A 111 -21.96 1.76 -12.48
N LEU A 112 -20.89 2.15 -11.76
CA LEU A 112 -20.37 3.51 -11.78
C LEU A 112 -19.83 3.86 -13.16
N ILE A 113 -19.01 2.99 -13.75
CA ILE A 113 -18.42 3.19 -15.08
C ILE A 113 -19.52 3.34 -16.14
N ASP A 114 -20.52 2.46 -16.12
CA ASP A 114 -21.64 2.49 -17.06
C ASP A 114 -22.44 3.78 -16.93
N THR A 115 -22.70 4.23 -15.71
CA THR A 115 -23.39 5.49 -15.43
C THR A 115 -22.63 6.69 -16.00
N LEU A 116 -21.32 6.76 -15.74
CA LEU A 116 -20.48 7.87 -16.20
C LEU A 116 -20.28 7.87 -17.71
N ASN A 117 -20.16 6.70 -18.33
CA ASN A 117 -19.97 6.59 -19.78
C ASN A 117 -21.20 6.96 -20.60
N GLN A 118 -22.37 7.10 -19.96
CA GLN A 118 -23.59 7.64 -20.58
C GLN A 118 -23.62 9.17 -20.62
N ASP A 119 -22.73 9.85 -19.90
CA ASP A 119 -22.67 11.32 -19.96
C ASP A 119 -22.31 11.80 -21.37
N THR A 120 -23.02 12.81 -21.85
CA THR A 120 -22.76 13.43 -23.14
C THR A 120 -21.43 14.17 -23.16
N ASP A 121 -21.02 14.72 -22.01
CA ASP A 121 -19.72 15.35 -21.83
C ASP A 121 -18.66 14.27 -21.61
N ILE A 122 -17.86 14.02 -22.64
CA ILE A 122 -16.80 13.01 -22.64
C ILE A 122 -15.83 13.23 -21.48
N THR A 123 -15.56 14.47 -21.10
CA THR A 123 -14.61 14.79 -20.03
C THR A 123 -15.06 14.30 -18.65
N LYS A 124 -16.34 13.99 -18.48
CA LYS A 124 -16.91 13.44 -17.25
C LYS A 124 -16.89 11.91 -17.21
N ARG A 125 -16.60 11.27 -18.34
CA ARG A 125 -16.54 9.81 -18.41
C ARG A 125 -15.35 9.26 -17.63
N PHE A 126 -15.45 7.98 -17.27
CA PHE A 126 -14.44 7.33 -16.45
C PHE A 126 -13.06 7.36 -17.11
N GLY A 127 -12.06 7.88 -16.38
CA GLY A 127 -10.67 7.94 -16.82
C GLY A 127 -10.35 8.95 -17.93
N GLN A 128 -11.27 9.85 -18.30
CA GLN A 128 -11.03 10.82 -19.36
C GLN A 128 -10.28 12.08 -18.90
N LYS A 129 -10.36 12.41 -17.60
CA LYS A 129 -9.60 13.49 -16.98
C LYS A 129 -8.48 12.94 -16.09
N GLY A 130 -7.55 13.80 -15.72
CA GLY A 130 -6.47 13.51 -14.77
C GLY A 130 -5.08 13.79 -15.35
N LEU A 131 -4.06 13.54 -14.52
CA LEU A 131 -2.68 13.72 -14.93
C LEU A 131 -2.28 12.65 -15.95
N GLY A 132 -1.83 13.09 -17.13
CA GLY A 132 -1.34 12.21 -18.18
C GLY A 132 0.15 11.84 -17.98
N GLN A 133 0.66 11.00 -18.89
CA GLN A 133 2.08 10.59 -18.88
C GLN A 133 3.04 11.78 -19.07
N ARG A 134 2.64 12.83 -19.81
CA ARG A 134 3.46 14.05 -19.96
C ARG A 134 3.63 14.79 -18.63
N ASN A 135 2.56 14.86 -17.82
CA ASN A 135 2.61 15.50 -16.51
C ASN A 135 3.50 14.69 -15.55
N LEU A 136 3.39 13.35 -15.58
CA LEU A 136 4.28 12.48 -14.82
C LEU A 136 5.74 12.66 -15.25
N GLY A 137 6.03 12.69 -16.55
CA GLY A 137 7.39 12.91 -17.05
C GLY A 137 7.99 14.24 -16.57
N ARG A 138 7.18 15.33 -16.55
CA ARG A 138 7.61 16.62 -15.98
C ARG A 138 7.91 16.56 -14.49
N ALA A 139 7.03 15.87 -13.72
CA ALA A 139 7.27 15.67 -12.30
C ALA A 139 8.55 14.85 -12.04
N VAL A 140 8.81 13.83 -12.87
CA VAL A 140 10.04 13.04 -12.80
C VAL A 140 11.28 13.89 -13.13
N GLN A 141 11.21 14.79 -14.11
CA GLN A 141 12.31 15.72 -14.41
C GLN A 141 12.59 16.65 -13.22
N LEU A 142 11.58 17.25 -12.61
CA LEU A 142 11.72 18.06 -11.40
C LEU A 142 12.33 17.26 -10.23
N LEU A 143 11.93 16.00 -10.09
CA LEU A 143 12.48 15.10 -9.10
C LEU A 143 13.95 14.78 -9.37
N LEU A 144 14.34 14.53 -10.63
CA LEU A 144 15.73 14.30 -11.03
C LEU A 144 16.61 15.50 -10.71
N GLU A 145 16.22 16.70 -11.12
CA GLU A 145 16.94 17.93 -10.85
C GLU A 145 17.19 18.15 -9.34
N SER A 146 16.17 17.87 -8.52
CA SER A 146 16.30 17.97 -7.05
C SER A 146 17.18 16.86 -6.45
N SER A 147 17.24 15.69 -7.10
CA SER A 147 17.96 14.52 -6.59
C SER A 147 19.45 14.58 -6.90
N GLU A 148 19.85 15.23 -7.98
CA GLU A 148 21.27 15.45 -8.34
C GLU A 148 22.01 16.32 -7.30
N THR A 149 21.28 17.20 -6.63
CA THR A 149 21.83 18.13 -5.63
C THR A 149 21.77 17.61 -4.20
N ASN A 150 21.10 16.50 -3.94
CA ASN A 150 21.00 15.95 -2.60
C ASN A 150 22.21 15.05 -2.24
N GLU A 151 22.58 15.04 -0.94
CA GLU A 151 23.78 14.35 -0.44
C GLU A 151 23.82 12.84 -0.74
N GLY A 152 22.67 12.21 -1.00
CA GLY A 152 22.58 10.77 -1.20
C GLY A 152 22.39 10.34 -2.65
N LYS A 153 22.29 11.29 -3.59
CA LYS A 153 21.96 11.01 -5.00
C LYS A 153 20.82 9.99 -5.13
N CYS A 154 19.72 10.26 -4.42
CA CYS A 154 18.59 9.36 -4.32
C CYS A 154 17.29 10.08 -4.69
N MET A 155 16.48 9.44 -5.51
CA MET A 155 15.13 9.86 -5.87
C MET A 155 14.15 9.36 -4.81
N PHE A 156 13.73 10.26 -3.89
CA PHE A 156 12.82 9.89 -2.80
C PHE A 156 11.37 9.82 -3.26
N ALA A 157 10.65 8.81 -2.80
CA ALA A 157 9.23 8.68 -3.06
C ALA A 157 8.41 9.86 -2.53
N LEU A 158 8.79 10.47 -1.42
CA LEU A 158 8.10 11.66 -0.88
C LEU A 158 8.23 12.89 -1.76
N ASP A 159 9.36 13.07 -2.42
CA ASP A 159 9.59 14.26 -3.23
C ASP A 159 8.80 14.24 -4.55
N ILE A 160 8.33 13.04 -4.99
CA ILE A 160 7.45 12.94 -6.16
C ILE A 160 6.11 13.65 -5.93
N PHE A 161 5.59 13.64 -4.69
CA PHE A 161 4.35 14.37 -4.38
C PHE A 161 4.52 15.87 -4.56
N LYS A 162 5.64 16.44 -4.08
CA LYS A 162 5.95 17.87 -4.28
C LYS A 162 6.11 18.21 -5.75
N ALA A 163 6.79 17.35 -6.51
CA ALA A 163 6.95 17.52 -7.95
C ALA A 163 5.62 17.44 -8.71
N LEU A 164 4.73 16.54 -8.31
CA LEU A 164 3.37 16.45 -8.87
C LEU A 164 2.51 17.63 -8.46
N GLU A 165 2.55 18.09 -7.21
CA GLU A 165 1.86 19.30 -6.75
C GLU A 165 2.28 20.52 -7.57
N ARG A 166 3.57 20.72 -7.79
CA ARG A 166 4.08 21.78 -8.64
C ARG A 166 3.60 21.62 -10.08
N THR A 167 3.62 20.40 -10.62
CA THR A 167 3.12 20.13 -11.97
C THR A 167 1.63 20.45 -12.09
N VAL A 168 0.82 20.17 -11.07
CA VAL A 168 -0.61 20.54 -11.02
C VAL A 168 -0.76 22.05 -11.04
N LEU A 169 0.01 22.78 -10.24
CA LEU A 169 -0.05 24.25 -10.20
C LEU A 169 0.35 24.90 -11.52
N ASP A 170 1.38 24.37 -12.17
CA ASP A 170 1.95 24.97 -13.39
C ASP A 170 1.13 24.63 -14.65
N TYR A 171 0.50 23.46 -14.73
CA TYR A 171 -0.07 22.94 -15.98
C TYR A 171 -1.58 22.64 -15.94
N VAL A 172 -2.23 22.61 -14.78
CA VAL A 172 -3.68 22.44 -14.69
C VAL A 172 -4.33 23.82 -14.59
N GLN A 173 -5.02 24.23 -15.65
CA GLN A 173 -5.59 25.58 -15.73
C GLN A 173 -6.92 25.72 -14.98
N GLU A 174 -7.80 24.71 -15.08
CA GLU A 174 -9.12 24.71 -14.47
C GLU A 174 -9.04 24.68 -12.93
N PRO A 175 -9.55 25.70 -12.21
CA PRO A 175 -9.46 25.77 -10.75
C PRO A 175 -10.11 24.56 -10.04
N GLY A 176 -11.23 24.05 -10.57
CA GLY A 176 -11.93 22.91 -10.03
C GLY A 176 -11.13 21.61 -10.14
N ASP A 177 -10.49 21.37 -11.30
CA ASP A 177 -9.63 20.21 -11.51
C ASP A 177 -8.36 20.33 -10.68
N ARG A 178 -7.79 21.54 -10.56
CA ARG A 178 -6.62 21.79 -9.70
C ARG A 178 -6.92 21.44 -8.24
N ALA A 179 -8.02 21.93 -7.70
CA ALA A 179 -8.42 21.63 -6.31
C ALA A 179 -8.66 20.14 -6.09
N LYS A 180 -9.32 19.47 -7.05
CA LYS A 180 -9.52 18.02 -7.01
C LYS A 180 -8.20 17.26 -6.98
N TYR A 181 -7.28 17.58 -7.90
CA TYR A 181 -6.01 16.85 -8.00
C TYR A 181 -5.12 17.07 -6.77
N MET A 182 -5.14 18.26 -6.18
CA MET A 182 -4.43 18.50 -4.92
C MET A 182 -4.99 17.66 -3.78
N GLU A 183 -6.31 17.45 -3.71
CA GLU A 183 -6.93 16.57 -2.73
C GLU A 183 -6.57 15.09 -3.00
N ASP A 184 -6.62 14.65 -4.26
CA ASP A 184 -6.22 13.30 -4.67
C ASP A 184 -4.76 13.00 -4.32
N LEU A 185 -3.86 13.99 -4.45
CA LEU A 185 -2.45 13.87 -4.04
C LEU A 185 -2.30 13.71 -2.52
N LYS A 186 -3.15 14.35 -1.70
CA LYS A 186 -3.16 14.13 -0.25
C LYS A 186 -3.61 12.70 0.09
N ILE A 187 -4.66 12.20 -0.58
CA ILE A 187 -5.10 10.81 -0.41
C ILE A 187 -3.98 9.83 -0.80
N ALA A 188 -3.29 10.09 -1.92
CA ALA A 188 -2.16 9.27 -2.35
C ALA A 188 -1.01 9.26 -1.32
N ARG A 189 -0.72 10.41 -0.72
CA ARG A 189 0.28 10.53 0.36
C ARG A 189 -0.14 9.74 1.60
N GLY A 190 -1.43 9.70 1.94
CA GLY A 190 -1.97 8.85 2.99
C GLY A 190 -1.75 7.35 2.72
N LEU A 191 -2.04 6.88 1.50
CA LEU A 191 -1.78 5.49 1.09
C LEU A 191 -0.28 5.14 1.08
N TYR A 192 0.57 6.07 0.67
CA TYR A 192 2.02 5.93 0.78
C TYR A 192 2.46 5.79 2.24
N ARG A 193 1.89 6.61 3.15
CA ARG A 193 2.16 6.52 4.60
C ARG A 193 1.77 5.15 5.16
N GLU A 194 0.58 4.64 4.85
CA GLU A 194 0.14 3.31 5.27
C GLU A 194 1.12 2.21 4.82
N ARG A 195 1.62 2.32 3.59
CA ARG A 195 2.61 1.41 3.07
C ARG A 195 3.94 1.49 3.82
N ILE A 196 4.45 2.70 4.07
CA ILE A 196 5.67 2.91 4.87
C ILE A 196 5.49 2.37 6.28
N MET A 197 4.35 2.61 6.93
CA MET A 197 4.07 2.05 8.24
C MET A 197 4.25 0.54 8.23
N THR A 198 3.65 -0.15 7.25
CA THR A 198 3.78 -1.59 7.10
C THR A 198 5.24 -2.02 6.91
N GLU A 199 6.01 -1.31 6.08
CA GLU A 199 7.43 -1.60 5.85
C GLU A 199 8.30 -1.33 7.09
N MET A 200 8.02 -0.25 7.84
CA MET A 200 8.69 0.06 9.10
C MET A 200 8.46 -1.04 10.13
N PHE A 201 7.22 -1.49 10.28
CA PHE A 201 6.90 -2.59 11.18
C PHE A 201 7.55 -3.90 10.73
N ASN A 202 7.55 -4.19 9.43
CA ASN A 202 8.24 -5.38 8.91
C ASN A 202 9.74 -5.31 9.19
N ALA A 203 10.36 -4.14 9.04
CA ALA A 203 11.78 -3.93 9.35
C ALA A 203 12.07 -4.03 10.86
N TYR A 204 11.16 -3.54 11.70
CA TYR A 204 11.24 -3.68 13.15
C TYR A 204 11.10 -5.14 13.59
N MET A 205 10.15 -5.85 12.99
CA MET A 205 9.79 -7.23 13.30
C MET A 205 10.62 -8.27 12.56
N ASP A 206 11.71 -7.89 11.94
CA ASP A 206 12.56 -8.78 11.12
C ASP A 206 13.24 -9.91 11.91
N GLU A 207 12.54 -10.44 12.91
CA GLU A 207 12.78 -11.75 13.50
C GLU A 207 11.65 -12.70 13.05
N PRO A 208 11.86 -13.51 11.99
CA PRO A 208 10.93 -14.61 11.66
C PRO A 208 10.60 -15.46 12.87
N LEU A 209 11.54 -15.55 13.81
CA LEU A 209 11.41 -16.23 15.10
C LEU A 209 10.35 -15.57 16.02
N ALA A 210 10.18 -14.25 16.00
CA ALA A 210 9.20 -13.58 16.85
C ALA A 210 7.77 -13.82 16.34
N ILE A 211 7.54 -13.71 15.03
CA ILE A 211 6.24 -14.00 14.42
C ILE A 211 5.91 -15.49 14.60
N LYS A 212 6.86 -16.36 14.35
CA LYS A 212 6.73 -17.81 14.59
C LYS A 212 6.30 -18.10 16.03
N LYS A 213 6.93 -17.45 17.00
CA LYS A 213 6.57 -17.57 18.42
C LYS A 213 5.16 -17.07 18.69
N ASP A 214 4.74 -15.95 18.11
CA ASP A 214 3.39 -15.40 18.30
C ASP A 214 2.32 -16.28 17.66
N VAL A 215 2.57 -16.83 16.47
CA VAL A 215 1.68 -17.79 15.82
C VAL A 215 1.54 -19.05 16.68
N LEU A 216 2.63 -19.56 17.18
CA LEU A 216 2.60 -20.75 18.06
C LEU A 216 1.90 -20.45 19.40
N ASN A 217 2.14 -19.28 20.00
CA ASN A 217 1.45 -18.84 21.20
C ASN A 217 -0.05 -18.73 20.97
N TYR A 218 -0.49 -18.12 19.85
CA TYR A 218 -1.90 -18.02 19.51
C TYR A 218 -2.54 -19.40 19.34
N VAL A 219 -1.91 -20.31 18.61
CA VAL A 219 -2.40 -21.69 18.45
C VAL A 219 -2.50 -22.40 19.81
N ASN A 220 -1.50 -22.25 20.66
CA ASN A 220 -1.53 -22.80 22.02
C ASN A 220 -2.62 -22.17 22.89
N MET A 221 -2.89 -20.86 22.78
CA MET A 221 -4.00 -20.22 23.47
C MET A 221 -5.37 -20.80 23.04
N ILE A 222 -5.57 -21.02 21.73
CA ILE A 222 -6.80 -21.65 21.21
C ILE A 222 -7.00 -23.04 21.78
N ILE A 223 -5.92 -23.80 21.92
CA ILE A 223 -5.98 -25.17 22.49
C ILE A 223 -6.32 -25.09 23.97
N GLY A 224 -5.71 -24.14 24.69
CA GLY A 224 -5.87 -23.99 26.12
C GLY A 224 -7.21 -23.35 26.56
N VAL A 225 -7.85 -22.55 25.70
CA VAL A 225 -9.07 -21.79 26.07
C VAL A 225 -10.24 -22.71 26.48
N ASP A 226 -10.34 -23.92 25.91
CA ASP A 226 -11.36 -24.89 26.22
C ASP A 226 -10.81 -26.06 27.08
N ALA A 227 -9.58 -25.93 27.60
CA ALA A 227 -9.01 -26.98 28.46
C ALA A 227 -9.74 -26.97 29.81
N GLU A 228 -10.24 -28.14 30.25
CA GLU A 228 -10.92 -28.31 31.55
C GLU A 228 -10.01 -27.99 32.76
N GLN A 229 -8.74 -27.75 32.55
CA GLN A 229 -7.71 -27.50 33.57
C GLN A 229 -7.05 -26.13 33.45
N LEU A 230 -7.85 -25.07 33.27
CA LEU A 230 -7.31 -23.72 33.42
C LEU A 230 -7.07 -23.44 34.92
N GLY A 231 -5.80 -23.13 35.23
CA GLY A 231 -5.41 -22.73 36.59
C GLY A 231 -5.92 -21.32 36.95
N PRO A 232 -5.73 -20.89 38.23
CA PRO A 232 -5.97 -19.53 38.61
C PRO A 232 -5.26 -18.56 37.66
N ASP A 233 -5.82 -17.41 37.40
CA ASP A 233 -5.29 -16.38 36.50
C ASP A 233 -5.22 -16.78 35.00
N MET A 234 -6.10 -17.69 34.54
CA MET A 234 -6.16 -18.14 33.14
C MET A 234 -4.82 -18.74 32.63
N MET A 235 -4.06 -19.37 33.52
CA MET A 235 -2.81 -20.04 33.17
C MET A 235 -3.07 -21.47 32.72
N TRP A 236 -2.68 -21.78 31.48
CA TRP A 236 -2.69 -23.11 30.93
C TRP A 236 -1.30 -23.73 30.95
N LYS A 237 -1.17 -24.91 31.56
CA LYS A 237 0.07 -25.67 31.59
C LYS A 237 0.02 -26.78 30.53
N TYR A 238 1.00 -26.78 29.63
CA TYR A 238 1.10 -27.77 28.58
C TYR A 238 2.53 -28.29 28.45
N LYS A 239 2.64 -29.50 27.92
CA LYS A 239 3.94 -30.06 27.58
C LYS A 239 4.31 -29.61 26.17
N ASP A 240 5.43 -28.91 26.04
CA ASP A 240 5.91 -28.43 24.75
C ASP A 240 6.29 -29.64 23.88
N PRO A 241 5.70 -29.83 22.71
CA PRO A 241 5.97 -30.98 21.86
C PRO A 241 7.39 -31.00 21.29
N GLN A 242 8.07 -29.87 21.25
CA GLN A 242 9.44 -29.76 20.72
C GLN A 242 10.50 -30.12 21.79
N THR A 243 10.34 -29.59 23.02
CA THR A 243 11.32 -29.73 24.10
C THR A 243 10.94 -30.77 25.12
N GLY A 244 9.68 -31.19 25.17
CA GLY A 244 9.16 -32.08 26.21
C GLY A 244 9.02 -31.41 27.58
N GLU A 245 9.32 -30.13 27.73
CA GLU A 245 9.24 -29.38 28.98
C GLU A 245 7.82 -28.91 29.28
N LEU A 246 7.49 -28.78 30.57
CA LEU A 246 6.23 -28.15 31.02
C LEU A 246 6.36 -26.65 30.89
N LYS A 247 5.55 -26.09 30.02
CA LYS A 247 5.41 -24.64 29.84
C LYS A 247 4.06 -24.15 30.39
N ALA A 248 4.01 -22.88 30.81
CA ALA A 248 2.79 -22.21 31.23
C ALA A 248 2.54 -21.00 30.31
N LEU A 249 1.32 -20.90 29.78
CA LEU A 249 0.90 -19.82 28.91
C LEU A 249 -0.36 -19.17 29.51
N LYS A 250 -0.35 -17.83 29.62
CA LYS A 250 -1.54 -17.08 30.00
C LYS A 250 -2.46 -16.98 28.80
N ILE A 251 -3.72 -17.41 28.99
CA ILE A 251 -4.75 -17.28 27.96
C ILE A 251 -5.26 -15.83 27.94
N ASP A 252 -5.13 -15.18 26.81
CA ASP A 252 -5.67 -13.83 26.56
C ASP A 252 -6.82 -13.92 25.56
N GLU A 253 -8.04 -14.01 26.08
CA GLU A 253 -9.25 -14.11 25.26
C GLU A 253 -9.47 -12.86 24.40
N ARG A 254 -9.04 -11.69 24.87
CA ARG A 254 -9.14 -10.44 24.11
C ARG A 254 -8.21 -10.48 22.89
N TYR A 255 -7.00 -10.98 23.07
CA TYR A 255 -6.06 -11.17 21.97
C TYR A 255 -6.59 -12.17 20.95
N ILE A 256 -7.09 -13.34 21.40
CA ILE A 256 -7.72 -14.35 20.52
C ILE A 256 -8.84 -13.71 19.69
N LYS A 257 -9.75 -12.99 20.34
CA LYS A 257 -10.87 -12.30 19.67
C LYS A 257 -10.39 -11.29 18.63
N ASN A 258 -9.38 -10.51 18.94
CA ASN A 258 -8.81 -9.53 18.00
C ASN A 258 -8.23 -10.20 16.74
N VAL A 259 -7.55 -11.35 16.88
CA VAL A 259 -7.04 -12.12 15.74
C VAL A 259 -8.20 -12.67 14.90
N GLU A 260 -9.22 -13.22 15.55
CA GLU A 260 -10.41 -13.78 14.89
C GLU A 260 -11.22 -12.72 14.13
N GLU A 261 -11.32 -11.51 14.66
CA GLU A 261 -11.93 -10.37 13.97
C GLU A 261 -11.12 -9.95 12.73
N ARG A 262 -9.79 -10.06 12.78
CA ARG A 262 -8.92 -9.80 11.63
C ARG A 262 -9.04 -10.88 10.54
N LEU A 263 -9.31 -12.11 10.93
CA LEU A 263 -9.64 -13.19 10.00
C LEU A 263 -11.05 -13.06 9.40
N GLY A 264 -11.81 -12.02 9.77
CA GLY A 264 -13.18 -11.79 9.30
C GLY A 264 -14.24 -12.67 9.97
N LEU A 265 -13.91 -13.31 11.09
CA LEU A 265 -14.83 -14.19 11.82
C LEU A 265 -15.77 -13.33 12.70
N LYS A 266 -16.98 -13.08 12.19
CA LYS A 266 -17.93 -12.14 12.83
C LYS A 266 -18.81 -12.82 13.90
N THR A 267 -19.16 -14.09 13.73
CA THR A 267 -20.05 -14.83 14.64
C THR A 267 -19.28 -15.81 15.52
N GLU A 268 -19.83 -16.13 16.69
CA GLU A 268 -19.22 -17.11 17.59
C GLU A 268 -19.17 -18.53 16.97
N GLU A 269 -20.15 -18.86 16.13
CA GLU A 269 -20.15 -20.11 15.39
C GLU A 269 -18.98 -20.22 14.41
N GLN A 270 -18.68 -19.13 13.67
CA GLN A 270 -17.53 -19.05 12.76
C GLN A 270 -16.22 -19.19 13.55
N ARG A 271 -16.11 -18.52 14.71
CA ARG A 271 -14.93 -18.60 15.58
C ARG A 271 -14.74 -20.01 16.14
N ALA A 272 -15.79 -20.62 16.66
CA ALA A 272 -15.75 -21.99 17.17
C ALA A 272 -15.35 -23.01 16.08
N SER A 273 -15.91 -22.86 14.86
CA SER A 273 -15.54 -23.69 13.71
C SER A 273 -14.07 -23.55 13.33
N PHE A 274 -13.58 -22.30 13.29
CA PHE A 274 -12.17 -21.99 13.01
C PHE A 274 -11.25 -22.61 14.09
N ARG A 275 -11.54 -22.38 15.37
CA ARG A 275 -10.77 -22.94 16.49
C ARG A 275 -10.69 -24.47 16.42
N ASN A 276 -11.81 -25.12 16.10
CA ASN A 276 -11.85 -26.59 15.94
C ASN A 276 -10.99 -27.05 14.74
N SER A 277 -11.00 -26.31 13.63
CA SER A 277 -10.14 -26.59 12.48
C SER A 277 -8.65 -26.48 12.84
N VAL A 278 -8.28 -25.41 13.56
CA VAL A 278 -6.88 -25.22 14.02
C VAL A 278 -6.44 -26.36 14.95
N ARG A 279 -7.30 -26.75 15.91
CA ARG A 279 -7.01 -27.88 16.83
C ARG A 279 -6.80 -29.20 16.06
N LYS A 280 -7.66 -29.47 15.08
CA LYS A 280 -7.55 -30.68 14.25
C LYS A 280 -6.23 -30.68 13.45
N ILE A 281 -5.90 -29.55 12.82
CA ILE A 281 -4.63 -29.39 12.09
C ILE A 281 -3.45 -29.54 13.05
N TYR A 282 -3.51 -28.93 14.23
CA TYR A 282 -2.48 -29.02 15.25
C TYR A 282 -2.21 -30.48 15.63
N GLY A 283 -3.24 -31.23 15.98
CA GLY A 283 -3.08 -32.65 16.32
C GLY A 283 -2.52 -33.49 15.18
N GLN A 284 -2.98 -33.28 13.97
CA GLN A 284 -2.51 -34.03 12.79
C GLN A 284 -1.08 -33.66 12.39
N LYS A 285 -0.73 -32.38 12.38
CA LYS A 285 0.59 -31.93 11.92
C LYS A 285 1.69 -32.24 12.93
N LEU A 286 1.46 -32.00 14.21
CA LEU A 286 2.44 -32.30 15.25
C LEU A 286 2.68 -33.79 15.48
N SER A 287 1.71 -34.64 15.14
CA SER A 287 1.93 -36.10 15.18
C SER A 287 2.89 -36.56 14.09
N VAL A 288 3.03 -35.82 13.00
CA VAL A 288 3.92 -36.11 11.87
C VAL A 288 5.24 -35.35 11.98
N ASP A 289 5.16 -34.06 12.31
CA ASP A 289 6.31 -33.18 12.49
C ASP A 289 6.18 -32.36 13.79
N PRO A 290 6.91 -32.76 14.86
CA PRO A 290 6.89 -32.01 16.12
C PRO A 290 7.40 -30.58 16.02
N ASN A 291 8.12 -30.22 14.97
CA ASN A 291 8.64 -28.87 14.75
C ASN A 291 7.73 -28.01 13.87
N TYR A 292 6.55 -28.49 13.47
CA TYR A 292 5.61 -27.72 12.67
C TYR A 292 5.20 -26.43 13.37
N ASP A 293 5.27 -25.31 12.67
CA ASP A 293 5.17 -23.96 13.25
C ASP A 293 3.99 -23.12 12.73
N PHE A 294 3.11 -23.70 11.92
CA PHE A 294 1.92 -23.02 11.36
C PHE A 294 2.22 -21.80 10.46
N MET A 295 3.45 -21.56 10.06
CA MET A 295 3.81 -20.42 9.21
C MET A 295 3.35 -20.58 7.76
N ASP A 296 2.93 -21.75 7.35
CA ASP A 296 2.29 -22.02 6.06
C ASP A 296 0.83 -21.52 5.98
N ASN A 297 0.20 -21.22 7.11
CA ASN A 297 -1.11 -20.56 7.16
C ASN A 297 -0.95 -19.04 7.03
N LEU A 298 -0.79 -18.56 5.80
CA LEU A 298 -0.50 -17.15 5.51
C LEU A 298 -1.59 -16.18 6.01
N GLU A 299 -2.87 -16.59 6.03
CA GLU A 299 -3.96 -15.78 6.54
C GLU A 299 -3.85 -15.58 8.06
N LEU A 300 -3.56 -16.65 8.78
CA LEU A 300 -3.34 -16.59 10.23
C LEU A 300 -2.11 -15.75 10.57
N VAL A 301 -1.00 -15.98 9.87
CA VAL A 301 0.24 -15.20 10.04
C VAL A 301 -0.03 -13.72 9.83
N LYS A 302 -0.75 -13.36 8.77
CA LYS A 302 -1.12 -11.97 8.48
C LYS A 302 -2.01 -11.38 9.57
N ALA A 303 -3.05 -12.10 10.00
CA ALA A 303 -3.96 -11.62 11.04
C ALA A 303 -3.23 -11.37 12.38
N ILE A 304 -2.34 -12.27 12.78
CA ILE A 304 -1.54 -12.14 14.00
C ILE A 304 -0.57 -10.95 13.88
N THR A 305 0.09 -10.82 12.73
CA THR A 305 0.96 -9.67 12.43
C THR A 305 0.18 -8.36 12.52
N ASP A 306 -1.04 -8.29 11.95
CA ASP A 306 -1.89 -7.11 12.00
C ASP A 306 -2.37 -6.76 13.42
N VAL A 307 -2.67 -7.76 14.26
CA VAL A 307 -3.06 -7.54 15.67
C VAL A 307 -1.87 -7.06 16.48
N ARG A 308 -0.69 -7.66 16.30
CA ARG A 308 0.53 -7.21 16.93
C ARG A 308 0.86 -5.79 16.49
N LEU A 309 0.75 -5.50 15.23
CA LEU A 309 0.90 -4.16 14.65
C LEU A 309 -0.01 -3.14 15.35
N LYS A 310 -1.28 -3.49 15.59
CA LYS A 310 -2.23 -2.61 16.31
C LYS A 310 -1.92 -2.47 17.80
N SER A 311 -1.46 -3.54 18.47
CA SER A 311 -1.04 -3.46 19.87
C SER A 311 0.25 -2.65 20.00
N ASP A 312 1.14 -2.75 19.02
CA ASP A 312 2.38 -1.98 18.93
C ASP A 312 2.13 -0.57 18.38
N ILE A 313 1.03 -0.30 17.65
CA ILE A 313 0.55 1.07 17.35
C ILE A 313 0.00 1.74 18.62
N ALA A 314 -0.66 1.02 19.54
CA ALA A 314 -0.89 1.53 20.89
C ALA A 314 0.45 1.71 21.67
N GLY A 315 1.50 0.99 21.29
CA GLY A 315 2.91 1.18 21.64
C GLY A 315 3.73 1.93 20.59
N ALA A 316 3.13 2.47 19.51
CA ALA A 316 3.84 3.20 18.45
C ALA A 316 4.47 4.49 18.96
N GLY A 317 3.91 5.06 20.04
CA GLY A 317 4.60 6.05 20.84
C GLY A 317 5.97 5.58 21.31
N SER A 318 6.14 4.29 21.60
CA SER A 318 7.44 3.76 22.03
C SER A 318 8.40 3.50 20.87
N LEU A 319 7.93 2.99 19.71
CA LEU A 319 8.79 2.77 18.53
C LEU A 319 9.21 4.10 17.91
N VAL A 320 8.26 5.00 17.68
CA VAL A 320 8.53 6.34 17.15
C VAL A 320 9.40 7.11 18.12
N GLY A 321 9.11 7.09 19.42
CA GLY A 321 9.93 7.71 20.45
C GLY A 321 11.35 7.13 20.53
N ALA A 322 11.51 5.81 20.35
CA ALA A 322 12.82 5.16 20.30
C ALA A 322 13.61 5.56 19.03
N LEU A 323 12.93 5.65 17.88
CA LEU A 323 13.58 6.04 16.61
C LEU A 323 13.89 7.54 16.55
N ALA A 324 13.06 8.38 17.16
CA ALA A 324 13.27 9.83 17.24
C ALA A 324 14.35 10.19 18.25
N ASN A 325 14.42 9.50 19.40
CA ASN A 325 15.38 9.78 20.48
C ASN A 325 16.53 8.76 20.48
N ARG A 326 17.60 9.07 19.76
CA ARG A 326 18.80 8.25 19.56
C ARG A 326 19.91 8.47 20.61
N THR A 327 19.60 9.13 21.73
CA THR A 327 20.58 9.40 22.82
C THR A 327 20.91 8.16 23.64
N ASN A 328 20.05 7.14 23.62
CA ASN A 328 20.25 5.86 24.30
C ASN A 328 20.89 4.86 23.31
N GLU A 329 21.88 4.10 23.80
CA GLU A 329 22.60 3.07 23.00
C GLU A 329 21.66 1.99 22.43
N GLU A 330 20.61 1.61 23.17
CA GLU A 330 19.61 0.63 22.69
C GLU A 330 18.78 1.17 21.52
N ASN A 331 18.35 2.43 21.61
CA ASN A 331 17.61 3.11 20.54
C ASN A 331 18.49 3.30 19.30
N GLN A 332 19.76 3.61 19.47
CA GLN A 332 20.71 3.71 18.35
C GLN A 332 20.91 2.34 17.67
N LYS A 333 21.08 1.27 18.45
CA LYS A 333 21.18 -0.11 17.91
C LYS A 333 19.92 -0.52 17.15
N LEU A 334 18.74 -0.16 17.68
CA LEU A 334 17.46 -0.41 16.98
C LEU A 334 17.41 0.33 15.66
N TYR A 335 17.74 1.63 15.65
CA TYR A 335 17.75 2.46 14.45
C TYR A 335 18.71 1.89 13.39
N ASP A 336 19.95 1.55 13.76
CA ASP A 336 20.95 1.01 12.86
C ASP A 336 20.52 -0.38 12.29
N ARG A 337 19.90 -1.21 13.11
CA ARG A 337 19.32 -2.49 12.69
C ARG A 337 18.21 -2.29 11.67
N MET A 338 17.29 -1.35 11.92
CA MET A 338 16.21 -1.06 11.00
C MET A 338 16.73 -0.57 9.65
N ILE A 339 17.72 0.33 9.64
CA ILE A 339 18.36 0.78 8.40
C ILE A 339 18.99 -0.39 7.65
N THR A 340 19.69 -1.28 8.36
CA THR A 340 20.30 -2.47 7.74
C THR A 340 19.24 -3.37 7.13
N THR A 341 18.16 -3.65 7.85
CA THR A 341 17.06 -4.48 7.34
C THR A 341 16.37 -3.84 6.13
N MET A 342 16.13 -2.53 6.16
CA MET A 342 15.55 -1.82 5.02
C MET A 342 16.47 -1.85 3.80
N ASN A 343 17.77 -1.72 4.00
CA ASN A 343 18.75 -1.82 2.92
C ASN A 343 18.81 -3.24 2.34
N ASP A 344 18.98 -4.24 3.18
CA ASP A 344 19.24 -5.62 2.74
C ASP A 344 18.01 -6.32 2.17
N LYS A 345 16.82 -6.00 2.68
CA LYS A 345 15.59 -6.74 2.36
C LYS A 345 14.54 -5.94 1.59
N LEU A 346 14.51 -4.62 1.76
CA LEU A 346 13.49 -3.77 1.17
C LEU A 346 14.01 -2.90 0.02
N GLY A 347 15.30 -2.96 -0.27
CA GLY A 347 15.92 -2.26 -1.40
C GLY A 347 16.13 -0.76 -1.18
N TYR A 348 16.12 -0.28 0.06
CA TYR A 348 16.46 1.10 0.39
C TYR A 348 17.99 1.31 0.36
N CYS A 349 18.46 2.47 -0.09
CA CYS A 349 19.79 2.90 0.28
C CYS A 349 19.77 3.50 1.70
N ARG A 350 20.94 3.67 2.31
CA ARG A 350 21.05 4.22 3.66
C ARG A 350 20.35 5.57 3.79
N THR A 351 20.52 6.45 2.80
CA THR A 351 19.94 7.80 2.81
C THR A 351 18.43 7.78 2.69
N CYS A 352 17.84 6.97 1.79
CA CYS A 352 16.39 6.90 1.70
C CYS A 352 15.77 6.16 2.90
N ALA A 353 16.43 5.15 3.48
CA ALA A 353 15.99 4.53 4.72
C ALA A 353 15.91 5.54 5.87
N GLN A 354 16.96 6.36 6.05
CA GLN A 354 16.98 7.43 7.06
C GLN A 354 15.83 8.42 6.87
N LYS A 355 15.65 8.96 5.67
CA LYS A 355 14.57 9.92 5.39
C LYS A 355 13.17 9.30 5.55
N THR A 356 13.03 8.02 5.23
CA THR A 356 11.76 7.32 5.42
C THR A 356 11.44 7.13 6.91
N ILE A 357 12.44 6.79 7.73
CA ILE A 357 12.29 6.72 9.20
C ILE A 357 11.97 8.11 9.78
N GLU A 358 12.67 9.15 9.34
CA GLU A 358 12.41 10.54 9.78
C GLU A 358 10.97 10.97 9.42
N TYR A 359 10.51 10.66 8.21
CA TYR A 359 9.12 10.93 7.81
C TYR A 359 8.12 10.15 8.66
N PHE A 360 8.38 8.89 8.94
CA PHE A 360 7.54 8.08 9.82
C PHE A 360 7.42 8.69 11.21
N CYS A 361 8.55 9.15 11.78
CA CYS A 361 8.59 9.77 13.10
C CYS A 361 7.93 11.16 13.15
N SER A 362 8.03 11.97 12.09
CA SER A 362 7.50 13.34 12.07
C SER A 362 5.96 13.44 12.02
N GLN A 363 5.27 12.34 11.77
CA GLN A 363 3.82 12.34 11.54
C GLN A 363 2.99 12.11 12.82
N GLU A 364 3.60 11.92 13.99
CA GLU A 364 2.88 11.87 15.27
C GLU A 364 2.43 13.25 15.77
N ASP A 365 3.07 14.32 15.30
CA ASP A 365 2.77 15.68 15.75
C ASP A 365 1.52 16.30 15.07
N ASP A 366 0.94 15.66 14.04
CA ASP A 366 -0.21 16.16 13.26
C ASP A 366 -1.57 15.52 13.64
N ASN A 367 -1.65 14.74 14.74
CA ASN A 367 -2.90 14.16 15.27
C ASN A 367 -3.23 14.81 16.67
#